data_fd98f33ccb1b8132cf67ff3b20b94eba
#
_entry.id   fd98f33ccb1b8132cf67ff3b20b94eba
#
_cell.length_a   1.000
_cell.length_b   1.000
_cell.length_c   1.000
_cell.angle_alpha   90.00
_cell.angle_beta   90.00
_cell.angle_gamma   90.00
#
_symmetry.space_group_name_H-M   'P 1'
#
loop_
_entity.id
_entity.type
_entity.pdbx_description
1 polymer ?
#
loop_
_entity_poly.entity_id
_entity_poly.type
_entity_poly.pdbx_seq_one_letter_code
_entity_poly.pdbx_strand_id
1 'polypeptide(L)'
;DIGLTFERFDESEALKEDIEQRKLKAHLNQDNRDNPLNPREGYVLIAQFDSYGGPLGGNRTYIKYNLDLRNYYTLLDLLTFAVRINAGLISGWSSDYDQYESILFEKFYLGGSNTLRAVKPLRLLTNGNDQIDNDGNGLIDADDENESNDIPSGDIAMLLTNWEIRFPMPWRLGGVIFADGGNISNDFRSLNTNELVWNYGFALTLNLPVGPIRIDYAQDSKDASINQIQLGFLYAF
;
A
#
# COMPACT_ATOMS: atom_id res chain seq x y z
N ASP A 1 18.02 10.57 6.50
CA ASP A 1 17.63 10.67 7.89
C ASP A 1 17.53 9.29 8.51
N ILE A 2 18.02 9.12 9.72
CA ILE A 2 17.97 7.86 10.47
C ILE A 2 17.41 8.18 11.83
N GLY A 3 16.36 7.48 12.26
CA GLY A 3 15.70 7.72 13.52
C GLY A 3 15.42 6.43 14.30
N LEU A 4 15.46 6.55 15.62
CA LEU A 4 15.02 5.55 16.58
C LEU A 4 13.95 6.18 17.47
N THR A 5 12.83 5.52 17.63
CA THR A 5 11.73 6.00 18.46
C THR A 5 11.20 4.86 19.32
N PHE A 6 10.97 5.14 20.60
CA PHE A 6 10.27 4.25 21.52
C PHE A 6 8.87 4.81 21.77
N GLU A 7 7.84 3.99 21.59
CA GLU A 7 6.46 4.35 21.84
C GLU A 7 5.79 3.33 22.75
N ARG A 8 4.96 3.81 23.66
CA ARG A 8 4.03 3.02 24.44
C ARG A 8 2.62 3.43 24.09
N PHE A 9 1.78 2.45 23.87
CA PHE A 9 0.37 2.63 23.54
C PHE A 9 -0.47 1.70 24.42
N ASP A 10 -1.45 2.28 25.12
CA ASP A 10 -2.42 1.54 25.95
C ASP A 10 -3.81 1.85 25.36
N GLU A 11 -4.52 0.85 24.86
CA GLU A 11 -5.88 1.01 24.35
C GLU A 11 -6.83 0.08 25.11
N SER A 12 -7.86 0.65 25.72
CA SER A 12 -8.77 -0.09 26.59
C SER A 12 -10.25 -0.02 26.21
N GLU A 13 -10.68 0.85 25.30
CA GLU A 13 -12.14 1.12 25.12
C GLU A 13 -12.79 0.51 23.87
N ALA A 14 -12.04 0.13 22.82
CA ALA A 14 -12.61 -0.32 21.55
C ALA A 14 -12.57 -1.85 21.35
N LEU A 15 -11.69 -2.55 22.05
CA LEU A 15 -11.50 -3.99 21.94
C LEU A 15 -11.75 -4.65 23.30
N LYS A 16 -12.31 -5.86 23.31
CA LYS A 16 -12.64 -6.61 24.54
C LYS A 16 -11.42 -6.96 25.42
N GLU A 17 -10.22 -6.55 25.04
CA GLU A 17 -8.97 -6.82 25.77
C GLU A 17 -8.15 -5.54 25.91
N ASP A 18 -7.49 -5.39 27.07
CA ASP A 18 -6.49 -4.35 27.29
C ASP A 18 -5.24 -4.64 26.46
N ILE A 19 -4.99 -3.83 25.42
CA ILE A 19 -3.81 -3.95 24.59
C ILE A 19 -2.72 -3.02 25.12
N GLU A 20 -1.67 -3.59 25.66
CA GLU A 20 -0.44 -2.88 25.98
C GLU A 20 0.61 -3.17 24.92
N GLN A 21 0.94 -2.17 24.11
CA GLN A 21 1.99 -2.28 23.10
C GLN A 21 3.18 -1.39 23.45
N ARG A 22 4.37 -1.96 23.39
CA ARG A 22 5.63 -1.23 23.46
C ARG A 22 6.42 -1.55 22.21
N LYS A 23 6.83 -0.51 21.49
CA LYS A 23 7.51 -0.68 20.22
C LYS A 23 8.78 0.15 20.12
N LEU A 24 9.77 -0.43 19.48
CA LEU A 24 10.98 0.23 19.03
C LEU A 24 10.91 0.37 17.51
N LYS A 25 10.98 1.60 17.03
CA LYS A 25 11.01 1.91 15.60
C LYS A 25 12.42 2.30 15.18
N ALA A 26 12.90 1.73 14.09
CA ALA A 26 14.08 2.19 13.38
C ALA A 26 13.67 2.55 11.95
N HIS A 27 14.06 3.72 11.49
CA HIS A 27 13.77 4.15 10.12
C HIS A 27 15.00 4.77 9.47
N LEU A 28 15.13 4.50 8.17
CA LEU A 28 16.05 5.14 7.27
C LEU A 28 15.23 5.81 6.18
N ASN A 29 15.43 7.11 5.98
CA ASN A 29 14.83 7.86 4.89
C ASN A 29 15.92 8.58 4.13
N GLN A 30 16.06 8.25 2.85
CA GLN A 30 16.99 8.91 1.92
C GLN A 30 16.17 9.43 0.74
N ASP A 31 16.07 10.74 0.62
CA ASP A 31 15.36 11.43 -0.45
C ASP A 31 16.35 12.34 -1.18
N ASN A 32 16.56 12.08 -2.46
CA ASN A 32 17.45 12.84 -3.31
C ASN A 32 16.73 13.28 -4.60
N ARG A 33 15.43 13.45 -4.54
CA ARG A 33 14.62 13.96 -5.66
C ARG A 33 14.96 15.43 -5.94
N ASP A 34 14.95 15.79 -7.21
CA ASP A 34 15.07 17.18 -7.67
C ASP A 34 13.91 18.06 -7.14
N ASN A 35 12.70 17.53 -7.12
CA ASN A 35 11.51 18.21 -6.61
C ASN A 35 10.56 17.22 -5.93
N PRO A 36 10.32 17.35 -4.61
CA PRO A 36 9.41 16.44 -3.89
C PRO A 36 7.96 16.45 -4.36
N LEU A 37 7.47 17.57 -4.94
CA LEU A 37 6.09 17.71 -5.37
C LEU A 37 5.85 17.20 -6.80
N ASN A 38 6.89 17.27 -7.65
CA ASN A 38 6.86 16.84 -9.04
C ASN A 38 8.23 16.28 -9.43
N PRO A 39 8.61 15.12 -8.92
CA PRO A 39 9.93 14.55 -9.16
C PRO A 39 10.11 14.12 -10.62
N ARG A 40 11.24 14.56 -11.18
CA ARG A 40 11.69 14.24 -12.53
C ARG A 40 12.96 13.40 -12.52
N GLU A 41 13.79 13.57 -11.50
CA GLU A 41 15.05 12.88 -11.34
C GLU A 41 15.31 12.54 -9.87
N GLY A 42 16.13 11.50 -9.65
CA GLY A 42 16.54 11.08 -8.33
C GLY A 42 15.77 9.87 -7.81
N TYR A 43 15.86 9.64 -6.51
CA TYR A 43 15.24 8.48 -5.88
C TYR A 43 14.82 8.77 -4.44
N VAL A 44 13.93 7.91 -3.93
CA VAL A 44 13.57 7.82 -2.51
C VAL A 44 13.80 6.39 -2.05
N LEU A 45 14.45 6.24 -0.90
CA LEU A 45 14.58 4.99 -0.17
C LEU A 45 14.02 5.19 1.23
N ILE A 46 12.96 4.46 1.57
CA ILE A 46 12.42 4.40 2.92
C ILE A 46 12.52 2.96 3.40
N ALA A 47 13.24 2.72 4.49
CA ALA A 47 13.27 1.43 5.15
C ALA A 47 12.82 1.61 6.60
N GLN A 48 11.84 0.80 7.02
CA GLN A 48 11.26 0.81 8.36
C GLN A 48 11.37 -0.57 8.99
N PHE A 49 11.71 -0.58 10.26
CA PHE A 49 11.79 -1.74 11.11
C PHE A 49 11.13 -1.41 12.44
N ASP A 50 10.01 -2.03 12.72
CA ASP A 50 9.27 -1.82 13.97
C ASP A 50 9.24 -3.15 14.74
N SER A 51 9.82 -3.16 15.95
CA SER A 51 9.79 -4.31 16.86
C SER A 51 8.79 -4.05 17.97
N TYR A 52 7.84 -4.93 18.11
CA TYR A 52 6.76 -4.85 19.11
C TYR A 52 6.93 -5.95 20.16
N GLY A 53 6.80 -5.58 21.43
CA GLY A 53 6.83 -6.52 22.55
C GLY A 53 8.17 -7.21 22.76
N GLY A 54 8.15 -8.51 23.09
CA GLY A 54 9.34 -9.29 23.43
C GLY A 54 10.10 -8.71 24.61
N PRO A 55 11.40 -8.35 24.46
CA PRO A 55 12.19 -7.77 25.52
C PRO A 55 11.67 -6.41 26.02
N LEU A 56 10.88 -5.73 25.22
CA LEU A 56 10.28 -4.44 25.56
C LEU A 56 9.09 -4.59 26.51
N GLY A 57 8.52 -5.79 26.62
CA GLY A 57 7.27 -6.04 27.36
C GLY A 57 6.04 -5.70 26.53
N GLY A 58 4.86 -5.81 27.15
CA GLY A 58 3.56 -5.74 26.45
C GLY A 58 3.01 -7.13 26.15
N ASN A 59 1.79 -7.18 25.65
CA ASN A 59 1.07 -8.45 25.41
C ASN A 59 1.03 -8.89 23.92
N ARG A 60 1.71 -8.15 23.05
CA ARG A 60 1.83 -8.47 21.60
C ARG A 60 3.31 -8.49 21.20
N THR A 61 3.70 -9.51 20.43
CA THR A 61 5.09 -9.68 19.98
C THR A 61 5.14 -10.00 18.49
N TYR A 62 5.64 -9.05 17.70
CA TYR A 62 5.89 -9.20 16.27
C TYR A 62 6.88 -8.15 15.77
N ILE A 63 7.36 -8.34 14.56
CA ILE A 63 8.27 -7.40 13.89
C ILE A 63 7.64 -7.03 12.55
N LYS A 64 7.57 -5.73 12.26
CA LYS A 64 7.10 -5.20 10.99
C LYS A 64 8.26 -4.59 10.21
N TYR A 65 8.38 -5.01 8.97
CA TYR A 65 9.34 -4.50 8.00
C TYR A 65 8.59 -3.79 6.88
N ASN A 66 9.10 -2.67 6.41
CA ASN A 66 8.62 -2.03 5.19
C ASN A 66 9.79 -1.42 4.43
N LEU A 67 9.84 -1.68 3.12
CA LEU A 67 10.83 -1.13 2.20
C LEU A 67 10.10 -0.47 1.02
N ASP A 68 10.26 0.84 0.85
CA ASP A 68 9.69 1.62 -0.26
C ASP A 68 10.83 2.26 -1.06
N LEU A 69 10.99 1.81 -2.29
CA LEU A 69 11.96 2.31 -3.25
C LEU A 69 11.23 3.02 -4.37
N ARG A 70 11.64 4.25 -4.66
CA ARG A 70 11.11 5.05 -5.77
C ARG A 70 12.27 5.59 -6.59
N ASN A 71 12.15 5.54 -7.90
CA ASN A 71 13.16 6.06 -8.81
C ASN A 71 12.50 6.89 -9.92
N TYR A 72 13.15 7.98 -10.29
CA TYR A 72 12.66 8.92 -11.29
C TYR A 72 13.78 9.22 -12.27
N TYR A 73 13.46 9.14 -13.56
CA TYR A 73 14.38 9.43 -14.63
C TYR A 73 13.67 10.16 -15.78
N THR A 74 14.18 11.31 -16.19
CA THR A 74 13.63 12.08 -17.30
C THR A 74 14.48 11.96 -18.54
N LEU A 75 13.87 11.55 -19.63
CA LEU A 75 14.48 11.45 -20.95
C LEU A 75 14.13 12.69 -21.78
N LEU A 76 15.15 13.33 -22.38
CA LEU A 76 15.03 14.47 -23.30
C LEU A 76 14.22 15.64 -22.71
N ASP A 77 14.20 15.81 -21.40
CA ASP A 77 13.40 16.80 -20.68
C ASP A 77 11.88 16.71 -20.95
N LEU A 78 11.43 15.61 -21.55
CA LEU A 78 10.07 15.42 -22.02
C LEU A 78 9.33 14.28 -21.32
N LEU A 79 9.95 13.11 -21.20
CA LEU A 79 9.32 11.92 -20.66
C LEU A 79 9.96 11.57 -19.31
N THR A 80 9.18 11.60 -18.24
CA THR A 80 9.62 11.13 -16.93
C THR A 80 9.12 9.72 -16.68
N PHE A 81 10.05 8.80 -16.50
CA PHE A 81 9.80 7.44 -16.04
C PHE A 81 9.87 7.43 -14.52
N ALA A 82 8.80 7.01 -13.88
CA ALA A 82 8.74 6.86 -12.44
C ALA A 82 8.39 5.41 -12.10
N VAL A 83 9.17 4.81 -11.19
CA VAL A 83 8.97 3.43 -10.74
C VAL A 83 9.00 3.40 -9.22
N ARG A 84 8.06 2.68 -8.62
CA ARG A 84 8.02 2.38 -7.21
C ARG A 84 7.97 0.88 -6.99
N ILE A 85 8.70 0.40 -5.99
CA ILE A 85 8.59 -0.95 -5.43
C ILE A 85 8.44 -0.79 -3.93
N ASN A 86 7.37 -1.33 -3.38
CA ASN A 86 7.13 -1.34 -1.94
C ASN A 86 6.85 -2.77 -1.50
N ALA A 87 7.61 -3.24 -0.51
CA ALA A 87 7.47 -4.56 0.07
C ALA A 87 7.33 -4.45 1.59
N GLY A 88 6.38 -5.16 2.15
CA GLY A 88 6.11 -5.19 3.58
C GLY A 88 5.97 -6.60 4.12
N LEU A 89 6.36 -6.80 5.37
CA LEU A 89 6.25 -8.09 6.07
C LEU A 89 6.02 -7.86 7.57
N ILE A 90 5.06 -8.56 8.14
CA ILE A 90 4.92 -8.74 9.58
C ILE A 90 5.35 -10.18 9.91
N SER A 91 6.30 -10.35 10.82
CA SER A 91 6.91 -11.64 11.19
C SER A 91 6.79 -11.88 12.69
N GLY A 92 6.79 -13.14 13.11
CA GLY A 92 6.63 -13.52 14.52
C GLY A 92 5.18 -13.53 14.97
N TRP A 93 4.26 -13.47 14.02
CA TRP A 93 2.83 -13.51 14.26
C TRP A 93 2.40 -14.94 14.61
N SER A 94 1.54 -15.07 15.63
CA SER A 94 0.85 -16.33 15.92
C SER A 94 -0.40 -16.41 15.07
N SER A 95 -0.69 -17.59 14.50
CA SER A 95 -1.89 -17.86 13.71
C SER A 95 -3.18 -17.95 14.56
N ASP A 96 -3.13 -17.62 15.85
CA ASP A 96 -4.32 -17.65 16.69
C ASP A 96 -5.27 -16.50 16.28
N TYR A 97 -6.48 -16.88 15.91
CA TYR A 97 -7.53 -16.02 15.37
C TYR A 97 -7.81 -14.77 16.23
N ASP A 98 -7.78 -14.90 17.55
CA ASP A 98 -8.00 -13.79 18.49
C ASP A 98 -6.95 -12.67 18.41
N GLN A 99 -5.78 -12.95 17.83
CA GLN A 99 -4.75 -11.95 17.61
C GLN A 99 -4.95 -11.15 16.31
N TYR A 100 -5.74 -11.68 15.37
CA TYR A 100 -5.97 -11.05 14.06
C TYR A 100 -6.80 -9.76 14.18
N GLU A 101 -7.84 -9.75 15.00
CA GLU A 101 -8.68 -8.56 15.20
C GLU A 101 -7.91 -7.41 15.84
N SER A 102 -6.98 -7.70 16.74
CA SER A 102 -6.26 -6.67 17.49
C SER A 102 -5.20 -5.91 16.69
N ILE A 103 -4.91 -6.31 15.44
CA ILE A 103 -3.89 -5.67 14.60
C ILE A 103 -4.37 -5.24 13.23
N LEU A 104 -5.66 -5.15 13.04
CA LEU A 104 -6.21 -4.62 11.79
C LEU A 104 -5.49 -3.35 11.34
N PHE A 105 -5.16 -2.45 12.28
CA PHE A 105 -4.45 -1.20 11.98
C PHE A 105 -2.97 -1.37 11.59
N GLU A 106 -2.35 -2.50 11.89
CA GLU A 106 -0.94 -2.75 11.59
C GLU A 106 -0.74 -3.56 10.30
N LYS A 107 -1.77 -4.22 9.80
CA LYS A 107 -1.72 -4.97 8.53
C LYS A 107 -1.39 -4.06 7.35
N PHE A 108 -1.01 -4.67 6.24
CA PHE A 108 -0.83 -3.98 4.97
C PHE A 108 -2.12 -4.02 4.16
N TYR A 109 -2.45 -2.88 3.56
CA TYR A 109 -3.64 -2.70 2.74
C TYR A 109 -3.24 -2.16 1.38
N LEU A 110 -3.86 -2.66 0.32
CA LEU A 110 -3.71 -2.12 -1.02
C LEU A 110 -5.08 -1.71 -1.59
N GLY A 111 -5.05 -0.83 -2.57
CA GLY A 111 -6.19 -0.20 -3.23
C GLY A 111 -6.20 1.30 -3.03
N GLY A 112 -6.71 2.02 -4.02
CA GLY A 112 -6.81 3.47 -4.03
C GLY A 112 -5.73 4.18 -4.84
N SER A 113 -5.84 5.49 -4.90
CA SER A 113 -5.12 6.36 -5.84
C SER A 113 -3.59 6.35 -5.74
N ASN A 114 -3.02 5.82 -4.67
CA ASN A 114 -1.58 5.79 -4.43
C ASN A 114 -0.99 4.37 -4.41
N THR A 115 -1.80 3.34 -4.70
CA THR A 115 -1.37 1.94 -4.73
C THR A 115 -1.89 1.24 -5.97
N LEU A 116 -3.04 0.55 -5.91
CA LEU A 116 -3.72 -0.11 -7.03
C LEU A 116 -4.95 0.71 -7.43
N ARG A 117 -4.81 1.50 -8.49
CA ARG A 117 -5.80 2.53 -8.84
C ARG A 117 -7.13 2.01 -9.38
N ALA A 118 -7.21 0.78 -9.88
CA ALA A 118 -8.50 0.17 -10.25
C ALA A 118 -9.21 -0.49 -9.07
N VAL A 119 -8.54 -0.67 -7.94
CA VAL A 119 -9.10 -1.23 -6.72
C VAL A 119 -9.62 -0.12 -5.82
N LYS A 120 -10.80 -0.28 -5.22
CA LYS A 120 -11.31 0.67 -4.21
C LYS A 120 -10.29 0.84 -3.07
N PRO A 121 -10.25 1.99 -2.40
CA PRO A 121 -9.29 2.24 -1.32
C PRO A 121 -9.32 1.16 -0.25
N LEU A 122 -8.15 0.57 0.05
CA LEU A 122 -7.93 -0.47 1.06
C LEU A 122 -8.70 -1.79 0.84
N ARG A 123 -9.19 -2.04 -0.39
CA ARG A 123 -10.10 -3.15 -0.71
C ARG A 123 -9.47 -4.25 -1.56
N LEU A 124 -8.16 -4.33 -1.69
CA LEU A 124 -7.55 -5.52 -2.26
C LEU A 124 -7.76 -6.67 -1.28
N LEU A 125 -8.42 -7.71 -1.72
CA LEU A 125 -8.56 -8.94 -0.95
C LEU A 125 -7.29 -9.78 -1.10
N THR A 126 -6.94 -10.49 -0.05
CA THR A 126 -6.05 -11.64 -0.13
C THR A 126 -6.67 -12.69 -1.04
N ASN A 127 -5.85 -13.46 -1.74
CA ASN A 127 -6.30 -14.52 -2.64
C ASN A 127 -7.29 -15.47 -1.94
N GLY A 128 -8.51 -15.00 -1.76
CA GLY A 128 -9.70 -15.76 -1.48
C GLY A 128 -9.67 -16.61 -0.23
N ASN A 129 -8.99 -16.24 0.85
CA ASN A 129 -9.03 -17.09 2.03
C ASN A 129 -8.57 -16.39 3.31
N ASP A 130 -9.24 -15.33 3.72
CA ASP A 130 -9.04 -14.77 5.05
C ASP A 130 -9.85 -15.51 6.13
N GLN A 131 -10.67 -16.47 5.73
CA GLN A 131 -11.54 -17.28 6.57
C GLN A 131 -12.53 -16.47 7.41
N ILE A 132 -12.93 -15.31 6.92
CA ILE A 132 -13.90 -14.44 7.54
C ILE A 132 -15.13 -14.34 6.63
N ASP A 133 -16.28 -14.61 7.17
CA ASP A 133 -17.58 -14.29 6.56
C ASP A 133 -17.80 -12.77 6.69
N ASN A 134 -17.43 -12.01 5.66
CA ASN A 134 -17.39 -10.55 5.69
C ASN A 134 -18.79 -9.91 5.60
N ASP A 135 -19.79 -10.62 5.10
CA ASP A 135 -21.17 -10.12 4.98
C ASP A 135 -22.17 -10.78 5.96
N GLY A 136 -21.73 -11.80 6.70
CA GLY A 136 -22.53 -12.47 7.72
C GLY A 136 -23.56 -13.46 7.18
N ASN A 137 -23.38 -13.96 5.94
CA ASN A 137 -24.32 -14.90 5.30
C ASN A 137 -24.05 -16.38 5.63
N GLY A 138 -22.91 -16.68 6.29
CA GLY A 138 -22.50 -18.01 6.70
C GLY A 138 -21.64 -18.75 5.69
N LEU A 139 -21.27 -18.12 4.56
CA LEU A 139 -20.30 -18.61 3.59
C LEU A 139 -18.96 -17.88 3.80
N ILE A 140 -17.87 -18.51 3.47
CA ILE A 140 -16.52 -17.99 3.70
C ILE A 140 -15.77 -17.98 2.35
N ASP A 141 -15.22 -16.82 1.98
CA ASP A 141 -14.27 -16.65 0.87
C ASP A 141 -14.75 -17.13 -0.51
N ALA A 142 -14.00 -18.04 -1.11
CA ALA A 142 -14.16 -18.49 -2.50
C ALA A 142 -15.50 -19.18 -2.79
N ASP A 143 -16.25 -19.57 -1.76
CA ASP A 143 -17.57 -20.18 -1.88
C ASP A 143 -18.69 -19.13 -1.90
N ASP A 144 -18.35 -17.85 -1.69
CA ASP A 144 -19.27 -16.73 -1.70
C ASP A 144 -19.00 -15.74 -2.84
N GLU A 145 -19.83 -15.81 -3.90
CA GLU A 145 -19.78 -14.86 -5.03
C GLU A 145 -20.20 -13.43 -4.65
N ASN A 146 -20.82 -13.25 -3.47
CA ASN A 146 -21.36 -11.97 -3.00
C ASN A 146 -20.59 -11.40 -1.81
N GLU A 147 -19.48 -12.02 -1.43
CA GLU A 147 -18.70 -11.54 -0.30
C GLU A 147 -18.34 -10.08 -0.49
N SER A 148 -18.91 -9.23 0.36
CA SER A 148 -18.82 -7.80 0.16
C SER A 148 -17.39 -7.35 0.46
N ASN A 149 -16.72 -6.89 -0.57
CA ASN A 149 -15.45 -6.18 -0.51
C ASN A 149 -15.55 -4.87 0.33
N ASP A 150 -16.50 -4.79 1.25
CA ASP A 150 -16.81 -3.56 1.95
C ASP A 150 -16.00 -3.39 3.25
N ILE A 151 -15.38 -4.44 3.76
CA ILE A 151 -14.50 -4.37 4.94
C ILE A 151 -13.04 -4.56 4.50
N PRO A 152 -12.11 -3.64 4.84
CA PRO A 152 -10.69 -3.86 4.59
C PRO A 152 -10.18 -5.04 5.41
N SER A 153 -9.75 -6.11 4.76
CA SER A 153 -9.17 -7.27 5.45
C SER A 153 -7.69 -7.08 5.76
N GLY A 154 -6.93 -6.50 4.84
CA GLY A 154 -5.48 -6.32 4.97
C GLY A 154 -4.74 -7.63 5.22
N ASP A 155 -3.40 -7.60 5.15
CA ASP A 155 -2.64 -8.82 5.41
C ASP A 155 -1.22 -8.57 5.94
N ILE A 156 -0.50 -9.63 6.34
CA ILE A 156 0.83 -9.55 6.98
C ILE A 156 1.99 -9.41 6.00
N ALA A 157 1.77 -9.70 4.74
CA ALA A 157 2.78 -9.54 3.71
C ALA A 157 2.22 -8.76 2.52
N MET A 158 3.03 -7.90 1.91
CA MET A 158 2.65 -7.02 0.82
C MET A 158 3.77 -6.90 -0.20
N LEU A 159 3.38 -6.90 -1.48
CA LEU A 159 4.23 -6.47 -2.58
C LEU A 159 3.45 -5.53 -3.48
N LEU A 160 4.01 -4.35 -3.77
CA LEU A 160 3.43 -3.34 -4.64
C LEU A 160 4.49 -2.84 -5.61
N THR A 161 4.13 -2.68 -6.86
CA THR A 161 4.93 -1.98 -7.85
C THR A 161 4.06 -1.02 -8.66
N ASN A 162 4.55 0.20 -8.87
CA ASN A 162 3.87 1.20 -9.69
C ASN A 162 4.85 1.68 -10.75
N TRP A 163 4.37 1.82 -11.98
CA TRP A 163 5.12 2.28 -13.12
C TRP A 163 4.37 3.43 -13.78
N GLU A 164 5.04 4.54 -14.01
CA GLU A 164 4.44 5.70 -14.68
C GLU A 164 5.35 6.24 -15.77
N ILE A 165 4.74 6.64 -16.87
CA ILE A 165 5.34 7.49 -17.89
C ILE A 165 4.58 8.81 -17.87
N ARG A 166 5.25 9.87 -17.42
CA ARG A 166 4.71 11.22 -17.29
C ARG A 166 5.20 12.07 -18.44
N PHE A 167 4.32 12.84 -19.06
CA PHE A 167 4.67 13.73 -20.16
C PHE A 167 3.94 15.07 -20.05
N PRO A 168 4.58 16.18 -20.43
CA PRO A 168 3.95 17.48 -20.41
C PRO A 168 2.95 17.63 -21.56
N MET A 169 1.91 18.36 -21.31
CA MET A 169 0.91 18.79 -22.28
C MET A 169 0.89 20.33 -22.33
N PRO A 170 0.26 20.96 -23.33
CA PRO A 170 0.16 22.41 -23.40
C PRO A 170 -0.40 23.02 -22.11
N TRP A 171 0.08 24.24 -21.79
CA TRP A 171 -0.26 25.01 -20.61
C TRP A 171 0.35 24.39 -19.34
N ARG A 172 -0.46 24.14 -18.33
CA ARG A 172 -0.08 23.49 -17.07
C ARG A 172 -0.56 22.04 -16.98
N LEU A 173 -1.01 21.51 -18.10
CA LEU A 173 -1.49 20.14 -18.15
C LEU A 173 -0.33 19.14 -18.27
N GLY A 174 -0.57 17.94 -17.86
CA GLY A 174 0.30 16.78 -18.07
C GLY A 174 -0.53 15.53 -18.26
N GLY A 175 0.05 14.54 -18.90
CA GLY A 175 -0.50 13.22 -19.03
C GLY A 175 0.36 12.19 -18.30
N VAL A 176 -0.26 11.12 -17.81
CA VAL A 176 0.40 9.97 -17.23
C VAL A 176 -0.21 8.71 -17.83
N ILE A 177 0.63 7.78 -18.25
CA ILE A 177 0.24 6.40 -18.52
C ILE A 177 0.86 5.55 -17.44
N PHE A 178 0.10 4.62 -16.87
CA PHE A 178 0.57 3.86 -15.74
C PHE A 178 0.17 2.39 -15.76
N ALA A 179 0.93 1.59 -15.01
CA ALA A 179 0.61 0.24 -14.62
C ALA A 179 0.93 0.05 -13.15
N ASP A 180 -0.01 -0.50 -12.39
CA ASP A 180 0.12 -0.84 -10.98
C ASP A 180 0.00 -2.35 -10.81
N GLY A 181 0.92 -2.95 -10.06
CA GLY A 181 0.88 -4.37 -9.73
C GLY A 181 0.99 -4.55 -8.22
N GLY A 182 0.15 -5.36 -7.62
CA GLY A 182 0.24 -5.58 -6.18
C GLY A 182 -0.45 -6.85 -5.73
N ASN A 183 -0.01 -7.34 -4.58
CA ASN A 183 -0.59 -8.45 -3.86
C ASN A 183 -0.38 -8.30 -2.36
N ILE A 184 -1.32 -8.80 -1.57
CA ILE A 184 -1.19 -8.99 -0.12
C ILE A 184 -1.41 -10.45 0.20
N SER A 185 -0.82 -10.96 1.27
CA SER A 185 -0.89 -12.37 1.63
C SER A 185 -0.65 -12.61 3.11
N ASN A 186 -1.25 -13.68 3.64
CA ASN A 186 -1.03 -14.16 5.00
C ASN A 186 0.28 -14.95 5.18
N ASP A 187 1.01 -15.22 4.11
CA ASP A 187 2.35 -15.82 4.15
C ASP A 187 3.26 -15.14 3.12
N PHE A 188 4.45 -14.71 3.58
CA PHE A 188 5.47 -14.14 2.69
C PHE A 188 5.86 -15.10 1.54
N ARG A 189 5.81 -16.40 1.77
CA ARG A 189 6.17 -17.43 0.77
C ARG A 189 5.12 -17.54 -0.34
N SER A 190 3.89 -17.15 -0.07
CA SER A 190 2.80 -17.11 -1.04
C SER A 190 2.74 -15.81 -1.84
N LEU A 191 3.56 -14.79 -1.50
CA LEU A 191 3.76 -13.62 -2.34
C LEU A 191 4.47 -14.01 -3.65
N ASN A 192 3.69 -14.37 -4.64
CA ASN A 192 4.19 -14.75 -5.96
C ASN A 192 4.03 -13.57 -6.92
N THR A 193 5.11 -13.19 -7.60
CA THR A 193 5.09 -12.14 -8.61
C THR A 193 4.17 -12.46 -9.80
N ASN A 194 3.85 -13.75 -10.03
CA ASN A 194 2.91 -14.17 -11.07
C ASN A 194 1.43 -13.98 -10.69
N GLU A 195 1.17 -13.75 -9.41
CA GLU A 195 -0.19 -13.58 -8.86
C GLU A 195 -0.51 -12.12 -8.52
N LEU A 196 0.32 -11.18 -8.97
CA LEU A 196 0.03 -9.77 -8.82
C LEU A 196 -1.27 -9.40 -9.55
N VAL A 197 -2.13 -8.68 -8.85
CA VAL A 197 -3.26 -7.99 -9.48
C VAL A 197 -2.70 -6.79 -10.21
N TRP A 198 -2.87 -6.78 -11.53
CA TRP A 198 -2.38 -5.71 -12.38
C TRP A 198 -3.51 -4.79 -12.81
N ASN A 199 -3.27 -3.51 -12.66
CA ASN A 199 -4.12 -2.45 -13.19
C ASN A 199 -3.32 -1.60 -14.18
N TYR A 200 -4.00 -1.01 -15.14
CA TYR A 200 -3.41 -0.04 -16.05
C TYR A 200 -4.38 1.10 -16.31
N GLY A 201 -3.85 2.21 -16.73
CA GLY A 201 -4.70 3.36 -16.99
C GLY A 201 -3.94 4.59 -17.44
N PHE A 202 -4.65 5.69 -17.43
CA PHE A 202 -4.10 7.00 -17.74
C PHE A 202 -4.60 8.05 -16.75
N ALA A 203 -3.84 9.11 -16.61
CA ALA A 203 -4.23 10.26 -15.79
C ALA A 203 -4.04 11.57 -16.56
N LEU A 204 -4.91 12.52 -16.29
CA LEU A 204 -4.73 13.91 -16.64
C LEU A 204 -4.31 14.68 -15.38
N THR A 205 -3.24 15.46 -15.49
CA THR A 205 -2.73 16.27 -14.38
C THR A 205 -2.82 17.75 -14.68
N LEU A 206 -3.12 18.53 -13.65
CA LEU A 206 -3.00 19.98 -13.64
C LEU A 206 -1.88 20.37 -12.69
N ASN A 207 -0.76 20.85 -13.23
CA ASN A 207 0.43 21.20 -12.47
C ASN A 207 0.28 22.58 -11.83
N LEU A 208 0.11 22.61 -10.51
CA LEU A 208 0.02 23.81 -9.70
C LEU A 208 1.34 24.03 -8.90
N PRO A 209 1.60 25.26 -8.41
CA PRO A 209 2.78 25.52 -7.57
C PRO A 209 2.82 24.70 -6.28
N VAL A 210 1.66 24.28 -5.77
CA VAL A 210 1.50 23.46 -4.56
C VAL A 210 1.51 21.96 -4.85
N GLY A 211 1.72 21.57 -6.09
CA GLY A 211 1.72 20.19 -6.58
C GLY A 211 0.61 19.90 -7.59
N PRO A 212 0.70 18.82 -8.35
CA PRO A 212 -0.29 18.45 -9.34
C PRO A 212 -1.59 17.96 -8.69
N ILE A 213 -2.71 18.35 -9.29
CA ILE A 213 -4.01 17.68 -9.11
C ILE A 213 -4.16 16.73 -10.28
N ARG A 214 -4.62 15.50 -10.04
CA ARG A 214 -4.79 14.51 -11.10
C ARG A 214 -6.16 13.85 -11.05
N ILE A 215 -6.62 13.46 -12.22
CA ILE A 215 -7.77 12.58 -12.40
C ILE A 215 -7.27 11.33 -13.10
N ASP A 216 -7.38 10.20 -12.42
CA ASP A 216 -6.92 8.89 -12.90
C ASP A 216 -8.13 8.09 -13.40
N TYR A 217 -8.00 7.44 -14.55
CA TYR A 217 -8.84 6.33 -14.97
C TYR A 217 -8.01 5.07 -14.96
N ALA A 218 -8.42 4.10 -14.18
CA ALA A 218 -7.74 2.83 -14.02
C ALA A 218 -8.69 1.66 -14.28
N GLN A 219 -8.17 0.58 -14.85
CA GLN A 219 -8.89 -0.63 -15.19
C GLN A 219 -8.07 -1.85 -14.77
N ASP A 220 -8.75 -2.90 -14.28
CA ASP A 220 -8.12 -4.18 -14.01
C ASP A 220 -7.69 -4.86 -15.31
N SER A 221 -6.56 -5.59 -15.27
CA SER A 221 -5.97 -6.21 -16.45
C SER A 221 -6.69 -7.46 -16.93
N LYS A 222 -7.43 -8.13 -16.04
CA LYS A 222 -8.15 -9.38 -16.31
C LYS A 222 -9.64 -9.14 -16.56
N ASP A 223 -10.21 -8.16 -15.86
CA ASP A 223 -11.63 -7.84 -15.94
C ASP A 223 -11.86 -6.34 -16.19
N ALA A 224 -12.22 -6.00 -17.42
CA ALA A 224 -12.50 -4.63 -17.84
C ALA A 224 -13.72 -4.00 -17.15
N SER A 225 -14.60 -4.80 -16.55
CA SER A 225 -15.74 -4.28 -15.77
C SER A 225 -15.28 -3.65 -14.44
N ILE A 226 -14.13 -4.09 -13.94
CA ILE A 226 -13.48 -3.51 -12.75
C ILE A 226 -12.67 -2.29 -13.19
N ASN A 227 -13.25 -1.12 -12.98
CA ASN A 227 -12.62 0.15 -13.29
C ASN A 227 -12.95 1.22 -12.26
N GLN A 228 -12.08 2.22 -12.13
CA GLN A 228 -12.24 3.31 -11.20
C GLN A 228 -11.82 4.63 -11.83
N ILE A 229 -12.54 5.70 -11.48
CA ILE A 229 -12.10 7.07 -11.68
C ILE A 229 -11.75 7.63 -10.31
N GLN A 230 -10.53 8.12 -10.14
CA GLN A 230 -10.04 8.62 -8.88
C GLN A 230 -9.51 10.05 -9.03
N LEU A 231 -9.74 10.87 -8.00
CA LEU A 231 -9.13 12.18 -7.85
C LEU A 231 -7.92 12.04 -6.92
N GLY A 232 -6.77 12.47 -7.38
CA GLY A 232 -5.53 12.48 -6.60
C GLY A 232 -4.96 13.88 -6.43
N PHE A 233 -4.26 14.09 -5.32
CA PHE A 233 -3.40 15.25 -5.11
C PHE A 233 -1.95 14.77 -5.04
N LEU A 234 -1.04 15.42 -5.73
CA LEU A 234 0.31 14.99 -6.05
C LEU A 234 0.34 13.77 -7.01
N TYR A 235 1.53 13.37 -7.41
CA TYR A 235 1.70 12.08 -8.12
C TYR A 235 1.46 10.90 -7.18
N ALA A 236 1.23 9.71 -7.73
CA ALA A 236 0.90 8.53 -6.92
C ALA A 236 2.02 8.14 -5.95
N PHE A 237 3.26 8.51 -6.28
CA PHE A 237 4.45 8.26 -5.46
C PHE A 237 5.58 9.24 -5.81
#